data_c5c069353721491ed85c7abf08333ca1
#
_entry.id   c5c069353721491ed85c7abf08333ca1
#
_cell.length_a   1.000
_cell.length_b   1.000
_cell.length_c   1.000
_cell.angle_alpha   90.00
_cell.angle_beta   90.00
_cell.angle_gamma   90.00
#
_symmetry.space_group_name_H-M   'P 1'
#
loop_
_entity.id
_entity.type
_entity.pdbx_description
1 polymer ?
#
loop_
_entity_poly.entity_id
_entity_poly.type
_entity_poly.pdbx_seq_one_letter_code
_entity_poly.pdbx_strand_id
1 'polypeptide(L)'
;LPLPVIQTIESLKKAGFEAYIVGGCVRDILIGRAPKDWDITTDALPERIQEIFPDHVYENTFGTIGVKVPRFHPLTPAQYEHDIIEVTTYRTETGYSDHRRPDQVNFVTTLAEDLARRDFTVNALAASIDRWTPPGGDRQTALSSLSIIDPFDGLADIEKKSIRAVGDPEQRFEEDALRIMRAIRFISELRTPEKQAEPLNWHIDEPTLEAVKKYAASLNIISLERIRDEFSRIILSQNPAFGVDLLRSTGLLRYIIPELEEGIGVGQNLHHIYTVWEHNLRALETCPSAKLHVCLAALLHDVGKPRTKQGDGYRSTFYNHDHVGARMTKVILARLRYPKDIIEKTTLLVDNHLFYYNVGEVTEASVRRLIRKVGLEN
;
A
#
# COMPACT_ATOMS: atom_id res chain seq x y z
N LEU A 1 -22.67 3.90 7.48
CA LEU A 1 -22.28 4.24 6.11
C LEU A 1 -22.47 5.74 5.85
N PRO A 2 -21.60 6.41 5.08
CA PRO A 2 -21.77 7.81 4.70
C PRO A 2 -23.03 8.00 3.84
N LEU A 3 -23.77 9.07 4.10
CA LEU A 3 -24.99 9.39 3.36
C LEU A 3 -24.77 9.51 1.83
N PRO A 4 -23.69 10.14 1.32
CA PRO A 4 -23.43 10.20 -0.12
C PRO A 4 -23.26 8.82 -0.78
N VAL A 5 -22.64 7.84 -0.09
CA VAL A 5 -22.51 6.45 -0.59
C VAL A 5 -23.90 5.81 -0.74
N ILE A 6 -24.75 5.97 0.27
CA ILE A 6 -26.12 5.45 0.25
C ILE A 6 -26.92 6.09 -0.90
N GLN A 7 -26.84 7.41 -1.04
CA GLN A 7 -27.55 8.15 -2.10
C GLN A 7 -27.10 7.73 -3.50
N THR A 8 -25.80 7.46 -3.68
CA THR A 8 -25.27 6.96 -4.96
C THR A 8 -25.87 5.59 -5.30
N ILE A 9 -25.88 4.66 -4.34
CA ILE A 9 -26.50 3.33 -4.53
C ILE A 9 -28.00 3.43 -4.80
N GLU A 10 -28.71 4.24 -4.04
CA GLU A 10 -30.16 4.44 -4.24
C GLU A 10 -30.47 5.04 -5.60
N SER A 11 -29.67 5.97 -6.12
CA SER A 11 -29.85 6.58 -7.43
C SER A 11 -29.72 5.54 -8.55
N LEU A 12 -28.72 4.65 -8.48
CA LEU A 12 -28.56 3.54 -9.41
C LEU A 12 -29.75 2.57 -9.33
N LYS A 13 -30.15 2.16 -8.12
CA LYS A 13 -31.31 1.26 -7.91
C LYS A 13 -32.64 1.87 -8.40
N LYS A 14 -32.86 3.16 -8.19
CA LYS A 14 -34.04 3.89 -8.73
C LYS A 14 -34.06 3.94 -10.25
N ALA A 15 -32.88 3.97 -10.88
CA ALA A 15 -32.77 3.89 -12.35
C ALA A 15 -32.91 2.46 -12.91
N GLY A 16 -33.13 1.46 -12.03
CA GLY A 16 -33.38 0.06 -12.40
C GLY A 16 -32.13 -0.81 -12.46
N PHE A 17 -31.00 -0.34 -11.93
CA PHE A 17 -29.75 -1.08 -11.93
C PHE A 17 -29.44 -1.71 -10.57
N GLU A 18 -28.65 -2.79 -10.59
CA GLU A 18 -28.01 -3.32 -9.39
C GLU A 18 -26.91 -2.36 -8.91
N ALA A 19 -26.70 -2.27 -7.61
CA ALA A 19 -25.59 -1.50 -7.04
C ALA A 19 -25.20 -2.04 -5.67
N TYR A 20 -23.87 -2.25 -5.50
CA TYR A 20 -23.27 -2.81 -4.28
C TYR A 20 -22.00 -2.04 -3.92
N ILE A 21 -21.76 -1.83 -2.63
CA ILE A 21 -20.40 -1.49 -2.19
C ILE A 21 -19.51 -2.72 -2.36
N VAL A 22 -18.23 -2.54 -2.70
CA VAL A 22 -17.37 -3.67 -3.09
C VAL A 22 -15.91 -3.46 -2.70
N GLY A 23 -15.21 -4.56 -2.44
CA GLY A 23 -13.75 -4.52 -2.30
C GLY A 23 -13.25 -4.08 -0.93
N GLY A 24 -12.24 -3.22 -0.94
CA GLY A 24 -11.55 -2.79 0.27
C GLY A 24 -12.43 -2.13 1.32
N CYS A 25 -13.46 -1.37 0.91
CA CYS A 25 -14.39 -0.74 1.85
C CYS A 25 -15.23 -1.77 2.60
N VAL A 26 -15.68 -2.85 1.94
CA VAL A 26 -16.43 -3.94 2.59
C VAL A 26 -15.54 -4.65 3.62
N ARG A 27 -14.32 -5.04 3.22
CA ARG A 27 -13.33 -5.64 4.13
C ARG A 27 -13.09 -4.74 5.35
N ASP A 28 -12.84 -3.46 5.13
CA ASP A 28 -12.49 -2.54 6.21
C ASP A 28 -13.65 -2.37 7.22
N ILE A 29 -14.89 -2.30 6.74
CA ILE A 29 -16.08 -2.33 7.62
C ILE A 29 -16.11 -3.62 8.45
N LEU A 30 -15.90 -4.78 7.81
CA LEU A 30 -15.95 -6.08 8.48
C LEU A 30 -14.89 -6.23 9.57
N ILE A 31 -13.68 -5.70 9.35
CA ILE A 31 -12.61 -5.73 10.37
C ILE A 31 -12.64 -4.54 11.34
N GLY A 32 -13.64 -3.64 11.22
CA GLY A 32 -13.83 -2.49 12.11
C GLY A 32 -12.89 -1.32 11.85
N ARG A 33 -12.40 -1.18 10.60
CA ARG A 33 -11.65 -0.01 10.15
C ARG A 33 -12.54 0.95 9.37
N ALA A 34 -12.24 2.23 9.43
CA ALA A 34 -12.88 3.20 8.56
C ALA A 34 -12.33 3.04 7.14
N PRO A 35 -13.19 2.84 6.12
CA PRO A 35 -12.75 2.81 4.74
C PRO A 35 -12.09 4.13 4.33
N LYS A 36 -11.00 4.04 3.55
CA LYS A 36 -10.33 5.22 2.97
C LYS A 36 -11.00 5.68 1.68
N ASP A 37 -11.43 4.70 0.87
CA ASP A 37 -12.05 4.93 -0.43
C ASP A 37 -13.35 4.14 -0.49
N TRP A 38 -14.30 4.58 -1.32
CA TRP A 38 -15.60 3.93 -1.48
C TRP A 38 -15.79 3.53 -2.92
N ASP A 39 -15.85 2.22 -3.16
CA ASP A 39 -16.06 1.62 -4.46
C ASP A 39 -17.49 1.04 -4.53
N ILE A 40 -18.18 1.37 -5.60
CA ILE A 40 -19.50 0.81 -5.94
C ILE A 40 -19.34 0.05 -7.26
N THR A 41 -19.97 -1.11 -7.34
CA THR A 41 -20.05 -1.88 -8.59
C THR A 41 -21.51 -2.03 -9.00
N THR A 42 -21.80 -2.02 -10.33
CA THR A 42 -23.16 -1.98 -10.89
C THR A 42 -23.19 -2.68 -12.26
N ASP A 43 -24.37 -3.12 -12.68
CA ASP A 43 -24.63 -3.59 -14.04
C ASP A 43 -24.92 -2.43 -15.03
N ALA A 44 -25.02 -1.19 -14.54
CA ALA A 44 -25.17 -0.02 -15.39
C ALA A 44 -23.91 0.21 -16.24
N LEU A 45 -24.10 0.44 -17.54
CA LEU A 45 -23.01 0.81 -18.44
C LEU A 45 -22.49 2.23 -18.13
N PRO A 46 -21.23 2.57 -18.48
CA PRO A 46 -20.64 3.85 -18.15
C PRO A 46 -21.46 5.06 -18.59
N GLU A 47 -22.06 5.00 -19.77
CA GLU A 47 -22.91 6.08 -20.33
C GLU A 47 -24.15 6.30 -19.45
N ARG A 48 -24.73 5.22 -18.93
CA ARG A 48 -25.90 5.30 -18.03
C ARG A 48 -25.51 5.86 -16.66
N ILE A 49 -24.32 5.52 -16.15
CA ILE A 49 -23.80 6.11 -14.90
C ILE A 49 -23.62 7.63 -15.08
N GLN A 50 -23.07 8.07 -16.19
CA GLN A 50 -22.91 9.51 -16.50
C GLN A 50 -24.24 10.26 -16.61
N GLU A 51 -25.27 9.64 -17.19
CA GLU A 51 -26.62 10.23 -17.25
C GLU A 51 -27.26 10.38 -15.86
N ILE A 52 -27.04 9.38 -14.97
CA ILE A 52 -27.58 9.41 -13.61
C ILE A 52 -26.84 10.43 -12.74
N PHE A 53 -25.52 10.58 -12.95
CA PHE A 53 -24.65 11.46 -12.19
C PHE A 53 -24.00 12.51 -13.11
N PRO A 54 -24.65 13.65 -13.39
CA PRO A 54 -24.11 14.68 -14.29
C PRO A 54 -22.78 15.28 -13.80
N ASP A 55 -22.59 15.35 -12.46
CA ASP A 55 -21.32 15.83 -11.88
C ASP A 55 -20.38 14.66 -11.61
N HIS A 56 -19.58 14.32 -12.59
CA HIS A 56 -18.67 13.18 -12.57
C HIS A 56 -17.32 13.48 -13.23
N VAL A 57 -16.36 12.61 -12.99
CA VAL A 57 -15.08 12.54 -13.72
C VAL A 57 -14.99 11.16 -14.37
N TYR A 58 -14.61 11.12 -15.65
CA TYR A 58 -14.33 9.86 -16.32
C TYR A 58 -12.87 9.48 -16.07
N GLU A 59 -12.65 8.48 -15.21
CA GLU A 59 -11.30 8.14 -14.75
C GLU A 59 -10.53 7.23 -15.69
N ASN A 60 -11.23 6.30 -16.38
CA ASN A 60 -10.53 5.39 -17.29
C ASN A 60 -11.45 4.79 -18.37
N THR A 61 -10.81 4.25 -19.41
CA THR A 61 -11.47 3.55 -20.52
C THR A 61 -12.03 2.17 -20.13
N PHE A 62 -11.88 1.75 -18.87
CA PHE A 62 -12.25 0.43 -18.37
C PHE A 62 -13.57 0.41 -17.62
N GLY A 63 -14.39 1.46 -17.72
CA GLY A 63 -15.75 1.50 -17.18
C GLY A 63 -15.88 1.97 -15.73
N THR A 64 -14.89 2.68 -15.20
CA THR A 64 -14.99 3.35 -13.89
C THR A 64 -15.30 4.82 -14.08
N ILE A 65 -16.32 5.31 -13.39
CA ILE A 65 -16.74 6.71 -13.33
C ILE A 65 -16.57 7.23 -11.90
N GLY A 66 -15.83 8.31 -11.74
CA GLY A 66 -15.71 9.02 -10.47
C GLY A 66 -16.90 9.94 -10.25
N VAL A 67 -17.85 9.55 -9.43
CA VAL A 67 -19.01 10.37 -9.08
C VAL A 67 -18.60 11.38 -8.02
N LYS A 68 -18.73 12.68 -8.32
CA LYS A 68 -18.50 13.74 -7.34
C LYS A 68 -19.66 13.85 -6.38
N VAL A 69 -19.35 13.85 -5.11
CA VAL A 69 -20.32 13.97 -4.02
C VAL A 69 -19.90 15.05 -3.03
N PRO A 70 -20.81 15.64 -2.27
CA PRO A 70 -20.45 16.57 -1.20
C PRO A 70 -19.42 15.95 -0.27
N ARG A 71 -18.46 16.76 0.19
CA ARG A 71 -17.38 16.31 1.08
C ARG A 71 -17.93 15.63 2.33
N PHE A 72 -17.50 14.43 2.59
CA PHE A 72 -17.88 13.65 3.78
C PHE A 72 -16.71 12.92 4.43
N HIS A 73 -15.61 12.71 3.69
CA HIS A 73 -14.48 11.94 4.19
C HIS A 73 -13.56 12.81 5.06
N PRO A 74 -13.18 12.39 6.28
CA PRO A 74 -12.39 13.21 7.19
C PRO A 74 -10.96 13.47 6.71
N LEU A 75 -10.41 12.60 5.86
CA LEU A 75 -9.06 12.74 5.30
C LEU A 75 -9.00 13.65 4.06
N THR A 76 -10.15 14.00 3.48
CA THR A 76 -10.17 14.92 2.33
C THR A 76 -9.71 16.31 2.77
N PRO A 77 -8.63 16.86 2.17
CA PRO A 77 -8.13 18.17 2.53
C PRO A 77 -9.21 19.26 2.44
N ALA A 78 -9.18 20.21 3.35
CA ALA A 78 -10.21 21.25 3.48
C ALA A 78 -10.41 22.12 2.23
N GLN A 79 -9.40 22.16 1.34
CA GLN A 79 -9.45 22.88 0.07
C GLN A 79 -10.33 22.21 -1.00
N TYR A 80 -10.71 20.94 -0.83
CA TYR A 80 -11.61 20.23 -1.74
C TYR A 80 -13.03 20.25 -1.20
N GLU A 81 -13.97 20.66 -2.05
CA GLU A 81 -15.38 20.74 -1.70
C GLU A 81 -16.10 19.40 -1.90
N HIS A 82 -15.51 18.47 -2.61
CA HIS A 82 -16.10 17.21 -3.03
C HIS A 82 -15.19 16.02 -2.69
N ASP A 83 -15.83 14.91 -2.42
CA ASP A 83 -15.24 13.58 -2.46
C ASP A 83 -15.62 12.88 -3.77
N ILE A 84 -14.89 11.83 -4.12
CA ILE A 84 -15.17 10.98 -5.28
C ILE A 84 -15.56 9.59 -4.79
N ILE A 85 -16.66 9.06 -5.32
CA ILE A 85 -17.06 7.67 -5.19
C ILE A 85 -16.81 7.00 -6.53
N GLU A 86 -16.00 5.95 -6.55
CA GLU A 86 -15.75 5.18 -7.76
C GLU A 86 -16.93 4.25 -8.04
N VAL A 87 -17.59 4.43 -9.20
CA VAL A 87 -18.66 3.55 -9.67
C VAL A 87 -18.16 2.81 -10.90
N THR A 88 -18.06 1.50 -10.79
CA THR A 88 -17.52 0.63 -11.84
C THR A 88 -18.58 -0.30 -12.40
N THR A 89 -18.73 -0.35 -13.72
CA THR A 89 -19.56 -1.33 -14.41
C THR A 89 -19.01 -2.74 -14.22
N TYR A 90 -19.87 -3.75 -13.98
CA TYR A 90 -19.46 -5.15 -13.94
C TYR A 90 -18.67 -5.52 -15.18
N ARG A 91 -17.53 -6.12 -15.00
CA ARG A 91 -16.66 -6.48 -16.11
C ARG A 91 -15.86 -7.74 -15.88
N THR A 92 -15.51 -8.40 -16.96
CA THR A 92 -14.42 -9.37 -17.02
C THR A 92 -13.26 -8.76 -17.79
N GLU A 93 -12.10 -9.29 -17.53
CA GLU A 93 -10.85 -8.80 -18.10
C GLU A 93 -10.18 -10.00 -18.78
N THR A 94 -9.82 -9.87 -20.08
CA THR A 94 -9.19 -10.93 -20.84
C THR A 94 -8.00 -10.42 -21.63
N GLY A 95 -6.96 -11.29 -21.72
CA GLY A 95 -5.69 -10.92 -22.33
C GLY A 95 -4.93 -9.90 -21.48
N TYR A 96 -3.67 -10.15 -21.26
CA TYR A 96 -2.78 -9.25 -20.51
C TYR A 96 -1.42 -9.26 -21.19
N SER A 97 -1.40 -8.86 -22.48
CA SER A 97 -0.18 -8.89 -23.28
C SER A 97 0.93 -8.02 -22.69
N ASP A 98 0.56 -6.97 -21.97
CA ASP A 98 1.51 -6.08 -21.26
C ASP A 98 1.64 -6.42 -19.76
N HIS A 99 1.03 -7.53 -19.28
CA HIS A 99 0.98 -7.92 -17.85
C HIS A 99 0.53 -6.80 -16.90
N ARG A 100 -0.31 -5.90 -17.40
CA ARG A 100 -0.78 -4.73 -16.65
C ARG A 100 -2.24 -4.42 -16.89
N ARG A 101 -2.59 -4.27 -18.18
CA ARG A 101 -3.94 -3.88 -18.58
C ARG A 101 -4.56 -5.04 -19.33
N PRO A 102 -5.82 -5.31 -19.10
CA PRO A 102 -6.51 -6.27 -19.93
C PRO A 102 -6.50 -5.75 -21.37
N ASP A 103 -6.19 -6.62 -22.32
CA ASP A 103 -6.26 -6.30 -23.74
C ASP A 103 -7.69 -6.00 -24.15
N GLN A 104 -8.65 -6.66 -23.48
CA GLN A 104 -10.08 -6.46 -23.68
C GLN A 104 -10.81 -6.43 -22.33
N VAL A 105 -11.71 -5.48 -22.21
CA VAL A 105 -12.70 -5.39 -21.13
C VAL A 105 -14.05 -5.71 -21.73
N ASN A 106 -14.68 -6.73 -21.20
CA ASN A 106 -16.04 -7.09 -21.57
C ASN A 106 -16.98 -6.76 -20.40
N PHE A 107 -17.94 -5.90 -20.62
CA PHE A 107 -18.97 -5.66 -19.63
C PHE A 107 -19.83 -6.91 -19.49
N VAL A 108 -20.07 -7.31 -18.25
CA VAL A 108 -20.84 -8.49 -17.89
C VAL A 108 -22.08 -8.12 -17.09
N THR A 109 -22.98 -9.04 -16.92
CA THR A 109 -24.26 -8.79 -16.26
C THR A 109 -24.34 -9.38 -14.86
N THR A 110 -23.31 -10.10 -14.41
CA THR A 110 -23.31 -10.74 -13.10
C THR A 110 -22.24 -10.20 -12.17
N LEU A 111 -22.64 -9.92 -10.94
CA LEU A 111 -21.71 -9.51 -9.88
C LEU A 111 -20.61 -10.54 -9.63
N ALA A 112 -20.93 -11.86 -9.73
CA ALA A 112 -19.99 -12.92 -9.47
C ALA A 112 -18.79 -12.88 -10.43
N GLU A 113 -19.01 -12.57 -11.71
CA GLU A 113 -17.94 -12.41 -12.70
C GLU A 113 -17.05 -11.20 -12.40
N ASP A 114 -17.64 -10.07 -11.95
CA ASP A 114 -16.85 -8.90 -11.52
C ASP A 114 -15.99 -9.19 -10.29
N LEU A 115 -16.50 -9.97 -9.33
CA LEU A 115 -15.76 -10.37 -8.15
C LEU A 115 -14.64 -11.39 -8.48
N ALA A 116 -14.84 -12.25 -9.47
CA ALA A 116 -13.89 -13.30 -9.86
C ALA A 116 -12.56 -12.76 -10.41
N ARG A 117 -12.54 -11.58 -11.03
CA ARG A 117 -11.32 -10.95 -11.56
C ARG A 117 -10.46 -10.25 -10.51
N ARG A 118 -10.93 -10.12 -9.26
CA ARG A 118 -10.23 -9.40 -8.20
C ARG A 118 -8.99 -10.15 -7.72
N ASP A 119 -8.12 -9.45 -7.02
CA ASP A 119 -6.83 -9.97 -6.58
C ASP A 119 -6.94 -11.00 -5.44
N PHE A 120 -7.58 -10.62 -4.34
CA PHE A 120 -7.67 -11.42 -3.12
C PHE A 120 -9.11 -11.57 -2.65
N THR A 121 -9.41 -12.71 -2.03
CA THR A 121 -10.75 -13.07 -1.55
C THR A 121 -11.33 -12.04 -0.58
N VAL A 122 -10.49 -11.50 0.31
CA VAL A 122 -10.89 -10.45 1.26
C VAL A 122 -11.28 -9.12 0.59
N ASN A 123 -10.93 -8.94 -0.68
CA ASN A 123 -11.34 -7.81 -1.52
C ASN A 123 -12.37 -8.20 -2.59
N ALA A 124 -12.72 -9.48 -2.69
CA ALA A 124 -13.75 -10.00 -3.60
C ALA A 124 -15.11 -10.15 -2.89
N LEU A 125 -15.39 -9.23 -2.00
CA LEU A 125 -16.62 -9.13 -1.23
C LEU A 125 -17.45 -7.97 -1.77
N ALA A 126 -18.76 -8.17 -1.85
CA ALA A 126 -19.71 -7.10 -2.11
C ALA A 126 -20.76 -7.04 -0.98
N ALA A 127 -21.39 -5.90 -0.80
CA ALA A 127 -22.47 -5.77 0.15
C ALA A 127 -23.62 -4.92 -0.41
N SER A 128 -24.84 -5.43 -0.27
CA SER A 128 -26.04 -4.64 -0.45
C SER A 128 -26.41 -3.89 0.83
N ILE A 129 -27.05 -2.75 0.68
CA ILE A 129 -27.60 -2.00 1.79
C ILE A 129 -29.10 -2.34 1.86
N ASP A 130 -29.51 -3.10 2.88
CA ASP A 130 -30.89 -3.56 3.03
C ASP A 130 -31.74 -2.57 3.84
N ARG A 131 -31.12 -1.89 4.80
CA ARG A 131 -31.77 -0.87 5.62
C ARG A 131 -30.81 0.28 5.89
N TRP A 132 -31.28 1.50 5.68
CA TRP A 132 -30.55 2.68 6.10
C TRP A 132 -30.58 2.79 7.64
N THR A 133 -29.41 2.88 8.26
CA THR A 133 -29.25 3.24 9.66
C THR A 133 -28.62 4.61 9.76
N PRO A 134 -29.17 5.52 10.59
CA PRO A 134 -28.64 6.87 10.76
C PRO A 134 -27.16 6.86 11.18
N PRO A 135 -26.36 7.88 10.80
CA PRO A 135 -25.02 8.06 11.31
C PRO A 135 -25.02 8.10 12.85
N GLY A 136 -24.16 7.32 13.51
CA GLY A 136 -24.06 7.26 14.97
C GLY A 136 -24.53 5.95 15.61
N GLY A 137 -25.06 5.00 14.81
CA GLY A 137 -25.28 3.62 15.28
C GLY A 137 -23.96 2.90 15.60
N ASP A 138 -24.02 1.92 16.51
CA ASP A 138 -22.86 1.07 16.81
C ASP A 138 -22.49 0.17 15.60
N ARG A 139 -21.31 -0.43 15.66
CA ARG A 139 -20.80 -1.33 14.61
C ARG A 139 -21.74 -2.49 14.33
N GLN A 140 -22.37 -3.06 15.36
CA GLN A 140 -23.28 -4.20 15.24
C GLN A 140 -24.50 -3.82 14.41
N THR A 141 -25.06 -2.64 14.66
CA THR A 141 -26.20 -2.08 13.91
C THR A 141 -25.82 -1.80 12.44
N ALA A 142 -24.61 -1.28 12.20
CA ALA A 142 -24.11 -1.04 10.83
C ALA A 142 -23.94 -2.36 10.05
N LEU A 143 -23.38 -3.39 10.67
CA LEU A 143 -23.23 -4.71 10.06
C LEU A 143 -24.57 -5.40 9.79
N SER A 144 -25.54 -5.29 10.70
CA SER A 144 -26.88 -5.90 10.54
C SER A 144 -27.72 -5.25 9.43
N SER A 145 -27.28 -4.11 8.89
CA SER A 145 -27.91 -3.43 7.76
C SER A 145 -27.35 -3.84 6.40
N LEU A 146 -26.32 -4.69 6.37
CA LEU A 146 -25.62 -5.12 5.17
C LEU A 146 -25.87 -6.61 4.91
N SER A 147 -26.24 -6.96 3.69
CA SER A 147 -26.20 -8.34 3.18
C SER A 147 -24.92 -8.53 2.39
N ILE A 148 -24.02 -9.38 2.92
CA ILE A 148 -22.73 -9.66 2.30
C ILE A 148 -22.88 -10.73 1.22
N ILE A 149 -22.28 -10.48 0.07
CA ILE A 149 -22.16 -11.40 -1.06
C ILE A 149 -20.71 -11.84 -1.16
N ASP A 150 -20.46 -13.13 -0.93
CA ASP A 150 -19.14 -13.73 -0.80
C ASP A 150 -19.03 -15.03 -1.60
N PRO A 151 -18.78 -14.97 -2.90
CA PRO A 151 -18.66 -16.17 -3.72
C PRO A 151 -17.31 -16.89 -3.57
N PHE A 152 -16.33 -16.33 -2.87
CA PHE A 152 -14.95 -16.83 -2.79
C PHE A 152 -14.45 -17.08 -1.36
N ASP A 153 -15.34 -17.17 -0.38
CA ASP A 153 -15.01 -17.43 1.04
C ASP A 153 -14.13 -16.34 1.69
N GLY A 154 -14.26 -15.09 1.24
CA GLY A 154 -13.50 -13.96 1.78
C GLY A 154 -13.83 -13.67 3.26
N LEU A 155 -15.06 -13.93 3.72
CA LEU A 155 -15.44 -13.84 5.14
C LEU A 155 -14.64 -14.82 5.99
N ALA A 156 -14.52 -16.08 5.55
CA ALA A 156 -13.74 -17.09 6.24
C ALA A 156 -12.24 -16.71 6.28
N ASP A 157 -11.72 -16.08 5.22
CA ASP A 157 -10.34 -15.59 5.17
C ASP A 157 -10.13 -14.38 6.09
N ILE A 158 -11.12 -13.50 6.24
CA ILE A 158 -11.08 -12.42 7.23
C ILE A 158 -11.01 -12.99 8.66
N GLU A 159 -11.82 -14.00 9.00
CA GLU A 159 -11.79 -14.66 10.31
C GLU A 159 -10.44 -15.32 10.59
N LYS A 160 -9.87 -15.98 9.57
CA LYS A 160 -8.54 -16.62 9.63
C LYS A 160 -7.39 -15.61 9.53
N LYS A 161 -7.68 -14.34 9.26
CA LYS A 161 -6.70 -13.29 8.97
C LYS A 161 -5.73 -13.70 7.84
N SER A 162 -6.27 -14.27 6.77
CA SER A 162 -5.52 -14.81 5.64
C SER A 162 -5.69 -13.95 4.38
N ILE A 163 -4.60 -13.68 3.68
CA ILE A 163 -4.61 -13.10 2.33
C ILE A 163 -4.44 -14.25 1.35
N ARG A 164 -5.53 -14.59 0.66
CA ARG A 164 -5.60 -15.66 -0.34
C ARG A 164 -6.02 -15.06 -1.68
N ALA A 165 -5.34 -15.46 -2.76
CA ALA A 165 -5.72 -15.06 -4.11
C ALA A 165 -7.10 -15.63 -4.50
N VAL A 166 -7.84 -14.91 -5.35
CA VAL A 166 -9.09 -15.41 -5.91
C VAL A 166 -8.78 -16.47 -6.97
N GLY A 167 -9.26 -17.68 -6.79
CA GLY A 167 -9.01 -18.80 -7.72
C GLY A 167 -7.58 -19.29 -7.66
N ASP A 168 -6.94 -19.47 -8.81
CA ASP A 168 -5.54 -19.90 -8.93
C ASP A 168 -4.58 -18.72 -8.76
N PRO A 169 -3.72 -18.70 -7.72
CA PRO A 169 -2.77 -17.62 -7.51
C PRO A 169 -1.78 -17.43 -8.65
N GLU A 170 -1.34 -18.50 -9.32
CA GLU A 170 -0.41 -18.40 -10.45
C GLU A 170 -1.06 -17.65 -11.61
N GLN A 171 -2.27 -18.03 -11.97
CA GLN A 171 -3.03 -17.34 -13.02
C GLN A 171 -3.24 -15.85 -12.66
N ARG A 172 -3.59 -15.55 -11.40
CA ARG A 172 -3.78 -14.15 -10.95
C ARG A 172 -2.52 -13.31 -11.07
N PHE A 173 -1.36 -13.89 -10.82
CA PHE A 173 -0.07 -13.17 -10.91
C PHE A 173 0.46 -13.10 -12.36
N GLU A 174 0.11 -14.03 -13.22
CA GLU A 174 0.36 -13.93 -14.67
C GLU A 174 -0.44 -12.80 -15.33
N GLU A 175 -1.69 -12.59 -14.90
CA GLU A 175 -2.52 -11.49 -15.39
C GLU A 175 -1.95 -10.11 -15.01
N ASP A 176 -1.64 -9.88 -13.74
CA ASP A 176 -0.99 -8.66 -13.26
C ASP A 176 0.02 -8.98 -12.16
N ALA A 177 1.29 -8.99 -12.54
CA ALA A 177 2.38 -9.30 -11.62
C ALA A 177 2.50 -8.28 -10.44
N LEU A 178 1.89 -7.09 -10.53
CA LEU A 178 1.86 -6.16 -9.40
C LEU A 178 1.05 -6.72 -8.22
N ARG A 179 0.12 -7.64 -8.46
CA ARG A 179 -0.64 -8.32 -7.40
C ARG A 179 0.27 -8.99 -6.37
N ILE A 180 1.47 -9.40 -6.78
CA ILE A 180 2.52 -9.93 -5.88
C ILE A 180 2.90 -8.90 -4.81
N MET A 181 3.19 -7.66 -5.22
CA MET A 181 3.50 -6.58 -4.27
C MET A 181 2.29 -6.17 -3.44
N ARG A 182 1.09 -6.24 -4.03
CA ARG A 182 -0.15 -5.95 -3.31
C ARG A 182 -0.39 -6.93 -2.17
N ALA A 183 -0.03 -8.24 -2.32
CA ALA A 183 -0.08 -9.22 -1.23
C ALA A 183 0.78 -8.76 -0.04
N ILE A 184 2.04 -8.37 -0.30
CA ILE A 184 2.96 -7.86 0.73
C ILE A 184 2.42 -6.58 1.37
N ARG A 185 1.86 -5.67 0.57
CA ARG A 185 1.26 -4.44 1.06
C ARG A 185 0.07 -4.70 2.00
N PHE A 186 -0.86 -5.56 1.59
CA PHE A 186 -2.02 -5.86 2.44
C PHE A 186 -1.61 -6.47 3.78
N ILE A 187 -0.65 -7.38 3.79
CA ILE A 187 -0.11 -7.89 5.05
C ILE A 187 0.49 -6.77 5.90
N SER A 188 1.29 -5.89 5.31
CA SER A 188 1.91 -4.76 6.03
C SER A 188 0.88 -3.77 6.59
N GLU A 189 -0.23 -3.57 5.89
CA GLU A 189 -1.32 -2.68 6.30
C GLU A 189 -2.27 -3.32 7.33
N LEU A 190 -2.55 -4.62 7.20
CA LEU A 190 -3.57 -5.31 7.99
C LEU A 190 -3.04 -5.96 9.26
N ARG A 191 -1.76 -6.38 9.26
CA ARG A 191 -1.13 -7.03 10.40
C ARG A 191 -1.14 -6.11 11.63
N THR A 192 -1.50 -6.66 12.78
CA THR A 192 -1.37 -5.97 14.07
C THR A 192 0.10 -5.91 14.46
N PRO A 193 0.64 -4.74 14.88
CA PRO A 193 2.02 -4.63 15.34
C PRO A 193 2.34 -5.61 16.48
N GLU A 194 3.57 -6.14 16.52
CA GLU A 194 3.98 -7.16 17.52
C GLU A 194 3.77 -6.72 18.97
N LYS A 195 3.90 -5.43 19.26
CA LYS A 195 3.66 -4.86 20.60
C LYS A 195 2.20 -4.99 21.08
N GLN A 196 1.27 -5.29 20.13
CA GLN A 196 -0.16 -5.50 20.38
C GLN A 196 -0.56 -6.91 19.95
N ALA A 197 0.36 -7.87 20.05
CA ALA A 197 0.22 -9.22 19.50
C ALA A 197 -1.09 -9.88 19.92
N GLU A 198 -1.92 -10.17 18.94
CA GLU A 198 -3.06 -11.06 19.07
C GLU A 198 -2.61 -12.51 18.78
N PRO A 199 -3.31 -13.51 19.31
CA PRO A 199 -2.96 -14.94 19.10
C PRO A 199 -2.91 -15.31 17.60
N LEU A 200 -3.74 -14.69 16.79
CA LEU A 200 -3.78 -14.87 15.34
C LEU A 200 -3.54 -13.53 14.66
N ASN A 201 -2.51 -13.47 13.83
CA ASN A 201 -2.22 -12.27 13.04
C ASN A 201 -2.36 -12.56 11.55
N TRP A 202 -2.50 -11.50 10.74
CA TRP A 202 -2.63 -11.62 9.30
C TRP A 202 -1.41 -12.30 8.68
N HIS A 203 -1.63 -13.20 7.73
CA HIS A 203 -0.63 -13.95 6.98
C HIS A 203 -1.08 -14.12 5.52
N ILE A 204 -0.15 -14.49 4.65
CA ILE A 204 -0.46 -14.93 3.28
C ILE A 204 -0.64 -16.44 3.34
N ASP A 205 -1.71 -16.98 2.72
CA ASP A 205 -1.89 -18.42 2.66
C ASP A 205 -0.77 -19.08 1.84
N GLU A 206 -0.46 -20.34 2.16
CA GLU A 206 0.71 -21.01 1.61
C GLU A 206 0.72 -21.09 0.07
N PRO A 207 -0.37 -21.48 -0.63
CA PRO A 207 -0.39 -21.48 -2.09
C PRO A 207 -0.13 -20.09 -2.69
N THR A 208 -0.71 -19.03 -2.13
CA THR A 208 -0.47 -17.65 -2.58
C THR A 208 0.97 -17.23 -2.33
N LEU A 209 1.55 -17.58 -1.16
CA LEU A 209 2.93 -17.25 -0.81
C LEU A 209 3.94 -17.94 -1.73
N GLU A 210 3.72 -19.22 -2.06
CA GLU A 210 4.57 -19.96 -3.00
C GLU A 210 4.49 -19.36 -4.41
N ALA A 211 3.31 -18.96 -4.86
CA ALA A 211 3.15 -18.25 -6.13
C ALA A 211 3.87 -16.89 -6.10
N VAL A 212 3.79 -16.12 -4.98
CA VAL A 212 4.55 -14.86 -4.81
C VAL A 212 6.05 -15.09 -5.03
N LYS A 213 6.62 -16.13 -4.41
CA LYS A 213 8.05 -16.47 -4.56
C LYS A 213 8.38 -16.89 -6.00
N LYS A 214 7.55 -17.77 -6.59
CA LYS A 214 7.73 -18.28 -7.95
C LYS A 214 7.72 -17.17 -9.01
N TYR A 215 6.80 -16.24 -8.89
CA TYR A 215 6.62 -15.14 -9.85
C TYR A 215 7.39 -13.84 -9.49
N ALA A 216 8.30 -13.87 -8.50
CA ALA A 216 9.06 -12.70 -8.09
C ALA A 216 9.79 -11.99 -9.24
N ALA A 217 10.34 -12.74 -10.19
CA ALA A 217 11.04 -12.20 -11.36
C ALA A 217 10.13 -11.41 -12.32
N SER A 218 8.81 -11.63 -12.26
CA SER A 218 7.85 -10.91 -13.10
C SER A 218 7.75 -9.42 -12.75
N LEU A 219 8.33 -8.97 -11.62
CA LEU A 219 8.45 -7.54 -11.33
C LEU A 219 9.28 -6.78 -12.38
N ASN A 220 10.18 -7.46 -13.10
CA ASN A 220 10.97 -6.83 -14.17
C ASN A 220 10.14 -6.28 -15.33
N ILE A 221 8.93 -6.79 -15.54
CA ILE A 221 8.04 -6.32 -16.61
C ILE A 221 7.05 -5.24 -16.15
N ILE A 222 7.00 -4.96 -14.84
CA ILE A 222 6.12 -3.95 -14.28
C ILE A 222 6.79 -2.58 -14.33
N SER A 223 6.02 -1.54 -14.64
CA SER A 223 6.55 -0.18 -14.63
C SER A 223 7.04 0.23 -13.24
N LEU A 224 8.18 0.91 -13.20
CA LEU A 224 8.82 1.32 -11.95
C LEU A 224 7.95 2.27 -11.12
N GLU A 225 7.07 3.03 -11.76
CA GLU A 225 6.10 3.90 -11.11
C GLU A 225 5.09 3.09 -10.29
N ARG A 226 4.57 1.98 -10.84
CA ARG A 226 3.63 1.10 -10.11
C ARG A 226 4.33 0.41 -8.94
N ILE A 227 5.57 -0.07 -9.16
CA ILE A 227 6.40 -0.67 -8.09
C ILE A 227 6.64 0.37 -6.99
N ARG A 228 7.04 1.59 -7.35
CA ARG A 228 7.24 2.71 -6.43
C ARG A 228 5.99 2.97 -5.57
N ASP A 229 4.82 3.01 -6.20
CA ASP A 229 3.57 3.34 -5.51
C ASP A 229 3.19 2.26 -4.49
N GLU A 230 3.31 0.98 -4.83
CA GLU A 230 3.10 -0.12 -3.88
C GLU A 230 4.19 -0.13 -2.78
N PHE A 231 5.46 0.08 -3.14
CA PHE A 231 6.56 0.17 -2.16
C PHE A 231 6.36 1.34 -1.19
N SER A 232 5.93 2.50 -1.69
CA SER A 232 5.64 3.67 -0.84
C SER A 232 4.51 3.38 0.15
N ARG A 233 3.48 2.64 -0.24
CA ARG A 233 2.40 2.22 0.65
C ARG A 233 2.88 1.22 1.70
N ILE A 234 3.81 0.31 1.35
CA ILE A 234 4.44 -0.58 2.33
C ILE A 234 5.24 0.24 3.36
N ILE A 235 6.06 1.21 2.90
CA ILE A 235 6.87 2.09 3.76
C ILE A 235 6.01 2.94 4.70
N LEU A 236 4.83 3.34 4.28
CA LEU A 236 3.89 4.14 5.08
C LEU A 236 2.84 3.29 5.83
N SER A 237 2.95 1.97 5.79
CA SER A 237 2.03 1.06 6.48
C SER A 237 2.26 1.05 8.00
N GLN A 238 1.43 0.32 8.72
CA GLN A 238 1.59 0.13 10.17
C GLN A 238 2.76 -0.78 10.55
N ASN A 239 3.24 -1.62 9.59
CA ASN A 239 4.32 -2.56 9.80
C ASN A 239 5.35 -2.49 8.65
N PRO A 240 6.00 -1.33 8.47
CA PRO A 240 6.85 -1.12 7.30
C PRO A 240 8.10 -2.01 7.31
N ALA A 241 8.74 -2.22 8.47
CA ALA A 241 9.90 -3.09 8.60
C ALA A 241 9.56 -4.55 8.27
N PHE A 242 8.44 -5.04 8.77
CA PHE A 242 7.92 -6.38 8.43
C PHE A 242 7.67 -6.51 6.92
N GLY A 243 7.05 -5.50 6.30
CA GLY A 243 6.78 -5.49 4.86
C GLY A 243 8.06 -5.55 4.03
N VAL A 244 9.10 -4.77 4.39
CA VAL A 244 10.40 -4.79 3.71
C VAL A 244 11.12 -6.12 3.92
N ASP A 245 11.07 -6.72 5.12
CA ASP A 245 11.66 -8.04 5.37
C ASP A 245 10.91 -9.15 4.61
N LEU A 246 9.59 -9.04 4.46
CA LEU A 246 8.80 -9.96 3.65
C LEU A 246 9.13 -9.84 2.17
N LEU A 247 9.37 -8.62 1.63
CA LEU A 247 9.89 -8.44 0.27
C LEU A 247 11.24 -9.15 0.08
N ARG A 248 12.12 -9.12 1.07
CA ARG A 248 13.41 -9.83 1.06
C ARG A 248 13.19 -11.35 1.08
N SER A 249 12.44 -11.86 2.05
CA SER A 249 12.26 -13.30 2.25
C SER A 249 11.51 -14.00 1.11
N THR A 250 10.70 -13.26 0.37
CA THR A 250 10.03 -13.73 -0.86
C THR A 250 10.86 -13.50 -2.13
N GLY A 251 12.05 -12.88 -2.02
CA GLY A 251 12.94 -12.62 -3.14
C GLY A 251 12.51 -11.45 -4.04
N LEU A 252 11.53 -10.65 -3.62
CA LEU A 252 11.05 -9.47 -4.37
C LEU A 252 12.02 -8.28 -4.24
N LEU A 253 12.66 -8.11 -3.07
CA LEU A 253 13.46 -6.92 -2.76
C LEU A 253 14.59 -6.70 -3.77
N ARG A 254 15.21 -7.76 -4.27
CA ARG A 254 16.30 -7.71 -5.29
C ARG A 254 15.88 -7.05 -6.60
N TYR A 255 14.58 -7.06 -6.93
CA TYR A 255 14.06 -6.42 -8.14
C TYR A 255 13.65 -4.96 -7.89
N ILE A 256 13.62 -4.52 -6.62
CA ILE A 256 13.20 -3.18 -6.20
C ILE A 256 14.42 -2.37 -5.75
N ILE A 257 15.07 -2.80 -4.67
CA ILE A 257 16.24 -2.14 -4.07
C ILE A 257 17.26 -3.21 -3.65
N PRO A 258 18.01 -3.82 -4.62
CA PRO A 258 19.02 -4.83 -4.31
C PRO A 258 20.14 -4.29 -3.40
N GLU A 259 20.39 -2.97 -3.40
CA GLU A 259 21.40 -2.34 -2.57
C GLU A 259 21.14 -2.50 -1.06
N LEU A 260 19.89 -2.66 -0.66
CA LEU A 260 19.56 -2.96 0.75
C LEU A 260 20.01 -4.35 1.17
N GLU A 261 19.99 -5.32 0.25
CA GLU A 261 20.41 -6.70 0.53
C GLU A 261 21.93 -6.79 0.79
N GLU A 262 22.73 -5.81 0.33
CA GLU A 262 24.17 -5.73 0.63
C GLU A 262 24.44 -5.61 2.15
N GLY A 263 23.48 -5.11 2.93
CA GLY A 263 23.59 -4.97 4.38
C GLY A 263 23.32 -6.26 5.18
N ILE A 264 22.84 -7.32 4.51
CA ILE A 264 22.51 -8.59 5.17
C ILE A 264 23.77 -9.25 5.71
N GLY A 265 23.79 -9.59 7.00
CA GLY A 265 24.93 -10.21 7.64
C GLY A 265 26.15 -9.29 7.84
N VAL A 266 26.09 -8.03 7.41
CA VAL A 266 27.18 -7.07 7.62
C VAL A 266 27.14 -6.57 9.06
N GLY A 267 28.04 -7.12 9.89
CA GLY A 267 28.24 -6.69 11.27
C GLY A 267 28.85 -5.29 11.32
N GLN A 268 28.52 -4.55 12.38
CA GLN A 268 28.97 -3.21 12.65
C GLN A 268 30.03 -3.19 13.77
N ASN A 269 30.45 -2.00 14.20
CA ASN A 269 31.44 -1.83 15.28
C ASN A 269 30.83 -1.97 16.69
N LEU A 270 31.67 -1.77 17.71
CA LEU A 270 31.35 -1.94 19.15
C LEU A 270 30.05 -1.30 19.65
N HIS A 271 29.57 -0.25 18.99
CA HIS A 271 28.37 0.49 19.43
C HIS A 271 27.07 -0.09 18.86
N HIS A 272 27.14 -1.11 18.02
CA HIS A 272 26.00 -1.68 17.32
C HIS A 272 25.91 -3.18 17.56
N ILE A 273 24.76 -3.63 18.05
CA ILE A 273 24.46 -5.05 18.27
C ILE A 273 23.75 -5.70 17.09
N TYR A 274 23.33 -4.91 16.10
CA TYR A 274 22.61 -5.33 14.92
C TYR A 274 23.48 -5.28 13.67
N THR A 275 23.18 -6.14 12.69
CA THR A 275 23.69 -5.98 11.32
C THR A 275 23.21 -4.68 10.71
N VAL A 276 23.82 -4.23 9.60
CA VAL A 276 23.36 -3.04 8.86
C VAL A 276 21.90 -3.21 8.40
N TRP A 277 21.54 -4.41 7.92
CA TRP A 277 20.16 -4.74 7.52
C TRP A 277 19.17 -4.56 8.68
N GLU A 278 19.40 -5.22 9.80
CA GLU A 278 18.53 -5.15 10.97
C GLU A 278 18.43 -3.73 11.53
N HIS A 279 19.52 -2.97 11.50
CA HIS A 279 19.56 -1.59 11.94
C HIS A 279 18.67 -0.70 11.06
N ASN A 280 18.76 -0.83 9.73
CA ASN A 280 17.92 -0.09 8.78
C ASN A 280 16.43 -0.41 8.97
N LEU A 281 16.08 -1.68 9.17
CA LEU A 281 14.69 -2.08 9.44
C LEU A 281 14.17 -1.49 10.75
N ARG A 282 14.98 -1.52 11.82
CA ARG A 282 14.60 -0.94 13.11
C ARG A 282 14.45 0.58 13.05
N ALA A 283 15.32 1.26 12.31
CA ALA A 283 15.20 2.69 12.07
C ALA A 283 13.89 3.03 11.35
N LEU A 284 13.50 2.24 10.37
CA LEU A 284 12.22 2.40 9.68
C LEU A 284 11.03 2.12 10.63
N GLU A 285 11.07 1.03 11.40
CA GLU A 285 10.00 0.63 12.32
C GLU A 285 9.74 1.67 13.41
N THR A 286 10.82 2.29 13.91
CA THR A 286 10.73 3.29 14.99
C THR A 286 10.61 4.72 14.49
N CYS A 287 10.58 4.92 13.18
CA CYS A 287 10.44 6.25 12.57
C CYS A 287 9.10 6.88 12.98
N PRO A 288 9.09 8.01 13.71
CA PRO A 288 7.86 8.62 14.22
C PRO A 288 7.09 9.41 13.15
N SER A 289 7.65 9.53 11.96
CA SER A 289 7.11 10.36 10.87
C SER A 289 6.17 9.59 9.96
N ALA A 290 5.10 10.25 9.53
CA ALA A 290 4.23 9.78 8.45
C ALA A 290 4.66 10.33 7.07
N LYS A 291 5.78 11.06 6.98
CA LYS A 291 6.28 11.63 5.73
C LYS A 291 7.15 10.61 4.99
N LEU A 292 6.78 10.30 3.76
CA LEU A 292 7.44 9.28 2.94
C LEU A 292 8.97 9.49 2.85
N HIS A 293 9.42 10.72 2.60
CA HIS A 293 10.86 11.00 2.47
C HIS A 293 11.65 10.77 3.78
N VAL A 294 11.02 10.95 4.94
CA VAL A 294 11.65 10.66 6.25
C VAL A 294 11.73 9.16 6.48
N CYS A 295 10.65 8.42 6.20
CA CYS A 295 10.65 6.95 6.32
C CYS A 295 11.65 6.31 5.34
N LEU A 296 11.72 6.81 4.09
CA LEU A 296 12.72 6.36 3.12
C LEU A 296 14.15 6.68 3.59
N ALA A 297 14.38 7.84 4.19
CA ALA A 297 15.68 8.19 4.76
C ALA A 297 16.04 7.27 5.93
N ALA A 298 15.09 6.97 6.82
CA ALA A 298 15.30 6.01 7.91
C ALA A 298 15.68 4.62 7.41
N LEU A 299 15.06 4.14 6.32
CA LEU A 299 15.41 2.84 5.72
C LEU A 299 16.78 2.86 5.02
N LEU A 300 17.16 3.98 4.41
CA LEU A 300 18.33 4.06 3.52
C LEU A 300 19.56 4.74 4.16
N HIS A 301 19.48 5.24 5.41
CA HIS A 301 20.55 6.06 5.99
C HIS A 301 21.90 5.35 5.99
N ASP A 302 21.91 4.07 6.26
CA ASP A 302 23.13 3.26 6.35
C ASP A 302 23.39 2.37 5.11
N VAL A 303 22.68 2.59 4.00
CA VAL A 303 22.85 1.82 2.76
C VAL A 303 24.26 1.89 2.18
N GLY A 304 25.03 2.91 2.54
CA GLY A 304 26.43 3.08 2.14
C GLY A 304 27.43 2.26 2.97
N LYS A 305 27.07 1.77 4.16
CA LYS A 305 27.98 1.06 5.06
C LYS A 305 28.62 -0.19 4.46
N PRO A 306 27.90 -1.09 3.78
CA PRO A 306 28.52 -2.27 3.18
C PRO A 306 29.67 -1.93 2.24
N ARG A 307 29.52 -0.87 1.44
CA ARG A 307 30.50 -0.44 0.43
C ARG A 307 31.67 0.37 0.98
N THR A 308 31.58 0.85 2.22
CA THR A 308 32.63 1.65 2.89
C THR A 308 33.28 0.91 4.03
N LYS A 309 32.86 -0.33 4.32
CA LYS A 309 33.39 -1.15 5.40
C LYS A 309 34.88 -1.41 5.22
N GLN A 310 35.65 -1.11 6.27
CA GLN A 310 37.04 -1.46 6.39
C GLN A 310 37.30 -2.24 7.69
N GLY A 311 38.10 -3.29 7.62
CA GLY A 311 38.39 -4.18 8.74
C GLY A 311 37.23 -5.12 9.07
N ASP A 312 37.42 -5.97 10.08
CA ASP A 312 36.49 -6.99 10.50
C ASP A 312 36.11 -6.88 11.99
N GLY A 313 34.94 -7.46 12.31
CA GLY A 313 34.39 -7.50 13.66
C GLY A 313 34.22 -6.12 14.27
N TYR A 314 34.42 -6.02 15.59
CA TYR A 314 34.16 -4.81 16.38
C TYR A 314 35.08 -3.60 16.06
N ARG A 315 36.18 -3.81 15.29
CA ARG A 315 37.06 -2.73 14.83
C ARG A 315 36.72 -2.21 13.45
N SER A 316 35.61 -2.66 12.84
CA SER A 316 35.17 -2.18 11.54
C SER A 316 34.96 -0.68 11.57
N THR A 317 35.31 0.00 10.49
CA THR A 317 35.05 1.42 10.27
C THR A 317 34.26 1.61 8.99
N PHE A 318 33.50 2.71 8.91
CA PHE A 318 32.56 3.00 7.81
C PHE A 318 32.68 4.48 7.39
N TYR A 319 33.92 4.95 7.17
CA TYR A 319 34.16 6.35 6.83
C TYR A 319 33.40 6.78 5.56
N ASN A 320 32.78 7.96 5.62
CA ASN A 320 32.01 8.58 4.55
C ASN A 320 30.80 7.75 4.06
N HIS A 321 30.28 6.80 4.87
CA HIS A 321 29.09 6.02 4.46
C HIS A 321 27.85 6.90 4.27
N ASP A 322 27.74 8.01 4.96
CA ASP A 322 26.72 9.04 4.78
C ASP A 322 26.72 9.61 3.36
N HIS A 323 27.86 10.09 2.89
CA HIS A 323 28.02 10.62 1.53
C HIS A 323 27.88 9.55 0.44
N VAL A 324 28.40 8.33 0.68
CA VAL A 324 28.23 7.19 -0.24
C VAL A 324 26.77 6.78 -0.25
N GLY A 325 26.13 6.66 0.91
CA GLY A 325 24.70 6.34 1.07
C GLY A 325 23.81 7.37 0.39
N ALA A 326 24.09 8.66 0.54
CA ALA A 326 23.35 9.72 -0.14
C ALA A 326 23.40 9.60 -1.68
N ARG A 327 24.59 9.31 -2.25
CA ARG A 327 24.70 9.05 -3.70
C ARG A 327 23.94 7.81 -4.13
N MET A 328 24.01 6.72 -3.36
CA MET A 328 23.25 5.50 -3.60
C MET A 328 21.74 5.78 -3.53
N THR A 329 21.27 6.45 -2.49
CA THR A 329 19.87 6.84 -2.31
C THR A 329 19.34 7.63 -3.50
N LYS A 330 20.09 8.62 -3.98
CA LYS A 330 19.73 9.40 -5.16
C LYS A 330 19.53 8.52 -6.40
N VAL A 331 20.42 7.57 -6.63
CA VAL A 331 20.35 6.63 -7.76
C VAL A 331 19.18 5.67 -7.62
N ILE A 332 18.98 5.09 -6.43
CA ILE A 332 17.90 4.18 -6.11
C ILE A 332 16.54 4.84 -6.37
N LEU A 333 16.32 6.02 -5.76
CA LEU A 333 15.03 6.71 -5.87
C LEU A 333 14.77 7.25 -7.28
N ALA A 334 15.80 7.68 -8.00
CA ALA A 334 15.69 8.08 -9.41
C ALA A 334 15.33 6.87 -10.31
N ARG A 335 15.97 5.71 -10.09
CA ARG A 335 15.63 4.45 -10.77
C ARG A 335 14.16 4.08 -10.53
N LEU A 336 13.66 4.19 -9.31
CA LEU A 336 12.26 3.93 -8.94
C LEU A 336 11.30 5.05 -9.36
N ARG A 337 11.76 6.06 -10.11
CA ARG A 337 10.90 7.14 -10.62
C ARG A 337 10.20 7.96 -9.52
N TYR A 338 10.84 8.13 -8.36
CA TYR A 338 10.30 9.05 -7.36
C TYR A 338 10.30 10.50 -7.87
N PRO A 339 9.37 11.35 -7.40
CA PRO A 339 9.38 12.79 -7.69
C PRO A 339 10.69 13.45 -7.20
N LYS A 340 11.12 14.50 -7.90
CA LYS A 340 12.39 15.19 -7.65
C LYS A 340 12.51 15.69 -6.19
N ASP A 341 11.43 16.23 -5.65
CA ASP A 341 11.38 16.73 -4.26
C ASP A 341 11.60 15.61 -3.23
N ILE A 342 11.02 14.43 -3.44
CA ILE A 342 11.24 13.25 -2.59
C ILE A 342 12.68 12.80 -2.67
N ILE A 343 13.26 12.74 -3.87
CA ILE A 343 14.67 12.37 -4.07
C ILE A 343 15.60 13.34 -3.33
N GLU A 344 15.40 14.64 -3.52
CA GLU A 344 16.25 15.68 -2.92
C GLU A 344 16.14 15.68 -1.38
N LYS A 345 14.93 15.64 -0.82
CA LYS A 345 14.71 15.60 0.62
C LYS A 345 15.29 14.35 1.26
N THR A 346 15.01 13.17 0.70
CA THR A 346 15.54 11.90 1.23
C THR A 346 17.07 11.87 1.18
N THR A 347 17.65 12.27 0.02
CA THR A 347 19.12 12.32 -0.14
C THR A 347 19.77 13.27 0.86
N LEU A 348 19.17 14.45 1.09
CA LEU A 348 19.66 15.41 2.05
C LEU A 348 19.67 14.87 3.48
N LEU A 349 18.61 14.13 3.86
CA LEU A 349 18.51 13.51 5.20
C LEU A 349 19.60 12.43 5.35
N VAL A 350 19.77 11.56 4.36
CA VAL A 350 20.80 10.52 4.38
C VAL A 350 22.22 11.13 4.45
N ASP A 351 22.48 12.20 3.70
CA ASP A 351 23.78 12.90 3.68
C ASP A 351 24.12 13.58 5.02
N ASN A 352 23.15 13.78 5.89
CA ASN A 352 23.31 14.51 7.15
C ASN A 352 22.88 13.70 8.38
N HIS A 353 22.66 12.38 8.25
CA HIS A 353 22.17 11.56 9.37
C HIS A 353 23.23 11.39 10.50
N LEU A 354 24.51 11.56 10.22
CA LEU A 354 25.60 11.53 11.19
C LEU A 354 25.69 12.83 12.02
N PHE A 355 24.60 13.44 12.34
CA PHE A 355 24.63 14.55 13.29
C PHE A 355 24.94 14.02 14.69
N TYR A 356 26.17 14.23 15.11
CA TYR A 356 26.69 13.76 16.40
C TYR A 356 25.92 14.43 17.55
N TYR A 357 25.18 13.62 18.29
CA TYR A 357 24.44 14.06 19.47
C TYR A 357 25.18 13.59 20.74
N ASN A 358 26.26 14.25 21.10
CA ASN A 358 26.79 14.17 22.45
C ASN A 358 26.11 15.24 23.29
N VAL A 359 25.23 14.83 24.20
CA VAL A 359 24.62 15.73 25.15
C VAL A 359 25.74 16.45 25.92
N GLY A 360 25.87 17.78 25.73
CA GLY A 360 26.92 18.62 26.33
C GLY A 360 27.98 19.11 25.34
N GLU A 361 28.13 18.54 24.16
CA GLU A 361 29.08 18.99 23.12
C GLU A 361 28.41 19.68 21.93
N VAL A 362 27.09 19.45 21.74
CA VAL A 362 26.34 20.04 20.64
C VAL A 362 25.84 21.42 21.05
N THR A 363 26.33 22.46 20.38
CA THR A 363 25.86 23.82 20.60
C THR A 363 24.50 24.07 19.93
N GLU A 364 23.69 24.96 20.49
CA GLU A 364 22.47 25.44 19.85
C GLU A 364 22.72 25.94 18.40
N ALA A 365 23.87 26.56 18.17
CA ALA A 365 24.26 27.04 16.85
C ALA A 365 24.43 25.87 15.83
N SER A 366 24.92 24.71 16.29
CA SER A 366 25.04 23.49 15.44
C SER A 366 23.68 22.92 15.11
N VAL A 367 22.77 22.84 16.10
CA VAL A 367 21.39 22.41 15.91
C VAL A 367 20.66 23.35 14.94
N ARG A 368 20.75 24.65 15.13
CA ARG A 368 20.15 25.66 14.24
C ARG A 368 20.68 25.55 12.79
N ARG A 369 21.97 25.24 12.61
CA ARG A 369 22.55 25.02 11.28
C ARG A 369 22.00 23.77 10.63
N LEU A 370 21.87 22.67 11.37
CA LEU A 370 21.25 21.43 10.86
C LEU A 370 19.81 21.70 10.44
N ILE A 371 18.99 22.28 11.32
CA ILE A 371 17.59 22.61 11.04
C ILE A 371 17.46 23.49 9.78
N ARG A 372 18.33 24.51 9.62
CA ARG A 372 18.33 25.32 8.38
C ARG A 372 18.68 24.52 7.15
N LYS A 373 19.54 23.49 7.27
CA LYS A 373 19.99 22.67 6.15
C LYS A 373 18.93 21.63 5.75
N VAL A 374 18.38 20.92 6.73
CA VAL A 374 17.45 19.80 6.49
C VAL A 374 15.97 20.20 6.54
N GLY A 375 15.65 21.36 7.09
CA GLY A 375 14.28 21.83 7.33
C GLY A 375 13.75 21.46 8.71
N LEU A 376 12.91 22.32 9.28
CA LEU A 376 12.31 22.12 10.60
C LEU A 376 11.32 20.96 10.64
N GLU A 377 10.77 20.62 9.47
CA GLU A 377 9.72 19.61 9.31
C GLU A 377 10.26 18.20 9.05
N ASN A 378 11.58 18.02 8.97
CA ASN A 378 12.24 16.78 8.57
C ASN A 378 12.98 16.10 9.71
#